data_5cf165a9ba5da63911fb188f1751fa7e
#
_entry.id   5cf165a9ba5da63911fb188f1751fa7e
#
_cell.length_a   1.000
_cell.length_b   1.000
_cell.length_c   1.000
_cell.angle_alpha   90.00
_cell.angle_beta   90.00
_cell.angle_gamma   90.00
#
_symmetry.space_group_name_H-M   'P 1'
#
loop_
_entity.id
_entity.type
_entity.pdbx_description
1 polymer ?
#
loop_
_entity_poly.entity_id
_entity_poly.type
_entity_poly.pdbx_seq_one_letter_code
_entity_poly.pdbx_strand_id
1 'polypeptide(L)'
;NPGSTGSTSVVGIPSDAFRILSVRFKEASGSLTYAQKTTPQVMDKVLSDTSSFPSASGKYYAIKDGSILLSQACVNESNSAEVSYIKLPQTTTGTECDLPEWLQPLMVDYAVAQGKKQIEEYQVAQLIMNDFYQRLGALSQRYAGIHKL
;
A
#
# COMPACT_ATOMS: atom_id res chain seq x y z
N ASN A 1 40.22 -5.61 -6.75
CA ASN A 1 39.33 -4.66 -7.41
C ASN A 1 38.11 -4.46 -6.53
N PRO A 2 37.79 -3.26 -6.08
CA PRO A 2 36.58 -3.01 -5.35
C PRO A 2 35.38 -3.27 -6.28
N GLY A 3 34.50 -4.16 -5.85
CA GLY A 3 33.33 -4.55 -6.57
C GLY A 3 32.46 -3.32 -6.89
N SER A 4 31.99 -3.28 -8.10
CA SER A 4 30.95 -2.38 -8.58
C SER A 4 29.77 -2.43 -7.61
N THR A 5 29.57 -1.39 -6.84
CA THR A 5 28.36 -1.18 -6.07
C THR A 5 27.20 -1.06 -7.06
N GLY A 6 26.43 -2.12 -7.20
CA GLY A 6 25.21 -2.11 -7.98
C GLY A 6 24.32 -0.96 -7.52
N SER A 7 23.92 -0.10 -8.41
CA SER A 7 23.03 1.01 -8.10
C SER A 7 21.68 0.42 -7.70
N THR A 8 21.41 0.40 -6.41
CA THR A 8 20.10 0.10 -5.88
C THR A 8 19.16 1.21 -6.29
N SER A 9 18.21 0.91 -7.15
CA SER A 9 17.14 1.85 -7.42
C SER A 9 16.24 1.93 -6.20
N VAL A 10 16.25 3.06 -5.54
CA VAL A 10 15.39 3.36 -4.40
C VAL A 10 14.24 4.20 -4.92
N VAL A 11 13.03 3.69 -4.80
CA VAL A 11 11.81 4.41 -5.16
C VAL A 11 11.15 4.91 -3.87
N GLY A 12 10.93 6.22 -3.77
CA GLY A 12 10.21 6.80 -2.64
C GLY A 12 8.77 6.28 -2.60
N ILE A 13 8.30 5.95 -1.40
CA ILE A 13 6.87 5.64 -1.19
C ILE A 13 6.10 6.97 -1.23
N PRO A 14 5.00 7.07 -2.00
CA PRO A 14 4.14 8.25 -1.97
C PRO A 14 3.70 8.56 -0.54
N SER A 15 3.76 9.84 -0.15
CA SER A 15 3.45 10.27 1.22
C SER A 15 1.99 9.98 1.64
N ASP A 16 1.12 9.80 0.67
CA ASP A 16 -0.29 9.45 0.84
C ASP A 16 -0.55 7.92 0.78
N ALA A 17 0.49 7.09 0.65
CA ALA A 17 0.33 5.64 0.60
C ALA A 17 0.11 5.06 2.01
N PHE A 18 -1.04 4.42 2.19
CA PHE A 18 -1.33 3.63 3.40
C PHE A 18 -0.71 2.23 3.32
N ARG A 19 -0.82 1.59 2.15
CA ARG A 19 -0.34 0.22 1.95
C ARG A 19 0.05 -0.01 0.50
N ILE A 20 1.24 -0.55 0.28
CA ILE A 20 1.68 -1.00 -1.04
C ILE A 20 1.03 -2.37 -1.35
N LEU A 21 0.36 -2.46 -2.47
CA LEU A 21 -0.31 -3.68 -2.96
C LEU A 21 0.62 -4.49 -3.85
N SER A 22 1.23 -3.83 -4.83
CA SER A 22 2.14 -4.49 -5.78
C SER A 22 3.13 -3.51 -6.38
N VAL A 23 4.25 -4.05 -6.83
CA VAL A 23 5.26 -3.33 -7.62
C VAL A 23 5.42 -4.08 -8.94
N ARG A 24 5.30 -3.37 -10.06
CA ARG A 24 5.40 -3.91 -11.42
C ARG A 24 6.49 -3.18 -12.19
N PHE A 25 7.08 -3.87 -13.13
CA PHE A 25 8.08 -3.34 -14.05
C PHE A 25 7.63 -3.55 -15.48
N LYS A 26 7.89 -2.58 -16.32
CA LYS A 26 7.69 -2.72 -17.76
C LYS A 26 8.99 -3.24 -18.36
N GLU A 27 8.97 -4.45 -18.88
CA GLU A 27 10.11 -5.05 -19.59
C GLU A 27 10.37 -4.34 -20.91
N ALA A 28 11.57 -4.52 -21.46
CA ALA A 28 11.93 -4.00 -22.80
C ALA A 28 10.98 -4.53 -23.89
N SER A 29 10.41 -5.72 -23.70
CA SER A 29 9.36 -6.32 -24.55
C SER A 29 8.01 -5.60 -24.49
N GLY A 30 7.81 -4.69 -23.54
CA GLY A 30 6.55 -4.03 -23.25
C GLY A 30 5.65 -4.78 -22.28
N SER A 31 6.00 -6.01 -21.88
CA SER A 31 5.27 -6.81 -20.91
C SER A 31 5.42 -6.24 -19.50
N LEU A 32 4.34 -6.35 -18.69
CA LEU A 32 4.36 -5.96 -17.28
C LEU A 32 4.67 -7.20 -16.42
N THR A 33 5.75 -7.12 -15.64
CA THR A 33 6.15 -8.20 -14.73
C THR A 33 6.06 -7.72 -13.29
N TYR A 34 5.52 -8.58 -12.42
CA TYR A 34 5.42 -8.30 -10.99
C TYR A 34 6.73 -8.63 -10.28
N ALA A 35 7.16 -7.73 -9.38
CA ALA A 35 8.22 -8.03 -8.43
C ALA A 35 7.66 -8.78 -7.22
N GLN A 36 8.39 -9.77 -6.75
CA GLN A 36 8.06 -10.52 -5.56
C GLN A 36 8.48 -9.75 -4.31
N LYS A 37 7.54 -9.59 -3.37
CA LYS A 37 7.85 -8.95 -2.09
C LYS A 37 8.77 -9.85 -1.26
N THR A 38 9.81 -9.25 -0.70
CA THR A 38 10.73 -9.92 0.23
C THR A 38 10.96 -9.08 1.49
N THR A 39 11.68 -9.63 2.47
CA THR A 39 12.06 -8.89 3.67
C THR A 39 13.32 -8.05 3.41
N PRO A 40 13.53 -6.94 4.15
CA PRO A 40 14.76 -6.14 4.02
C PRO A 40 16.02 -6.96 4.22
N GLN A 41 16.02 -7.90 5.16
CA GLN A 41 17.19 -8.78 5.44
C GLN A 41 17.53 -9.69 4.25
N VAL A 42 16.50 -10.22 3.57
CA VAL A 42 16.70 -11.02 2.36
C VAL A 42 17.17 -10.13 1.21
N MET A 43 16.62 -8.91 1.10
CA MET A 43 17.07 -7.96 0.09
C MET A 43 18.53 -7.56 0.28
N ASP A 44 18.95 -7.31 1.52
CA ASP A 44 20.36 -6.99 1.82
C ASP A 44 21.30 -8.14 1.37
N LYS A 45 20.87 -9.41 1.51
CA LYS A 45 21.60 -10.58 0.99
C LYS A 45 21.59 -10.63 -0.53
N VAL A 46 20.45 -10.40 -1.17
CA VAL A 46 20.32 -10.35 -2.64
C VAL A 46 21.23 -9.29 -3.24
N LEU A 47 21.42 -8.18 -2.55
CA LEU A 47 22.27 -7.07 -3.00
C LEU A 47 23.76 -7.31 -2.73
N SER A 48 24.11 -8.04 -1.65
CA SER A 48 25.49 -8.27 -1.24
C SER A 48 26.12 -9.51 -1.88
N ASP A 49 25.31 -10.54 -2.18
CA ASP A 49 25.78 -11.83 -2.68
C ASP A 49 25.09 -12.21 -3.99
N THR A 50 25.65 -11.73 -5.09
CA THR A 50 25.17 -12.01 -6.45
C THR A 50 25.47 -13.43 -6.92
N SER A 51 26.29 -14.20 -6.20
CA SER A 51 26.73 -15.53 -6.62
C SER A 51 25.93 -16.68 -6.02
N SER A 52 25.37 -16.51 -4.82
CA SER A 52 24.69 -17.58 -4.08
C SER A 52 23.18 -17.59 -4.23
N PHE A 53 22.59 -16.50 -4.67
CA PHE A 53 21.16 -16.47 -5.01
C PHE A 53 20.99 -16.64 -6.52
N PRO A 54 20.04 -17.47 -6.99
CA PRO A 54 19.72 -17.60 -8.42
C PRO A 54 19.09 -16.32 -9.00
N SER A 55 19.48 -15.19 -8.50
CA SER A 55 18.76 -13.93 -8.53
C SER A 55 19.37 -12.87 -9.45
N ALA A 56 20.30 -13.23 -10.31
CA ALA A 56 20.58 -12.35 -11.46
C ALA A 56 19.32 -12.11 -12.32
N SER A 57 18.34 -13.02 -12.23
CA SER A 57 17.04 -12.94 -12.88
C SER A 57 15.85 -12.72 -11.94
N GLY A 58 16.06 -12.76 -10.62
CA GLY A 58 15.00 -12.64 -9.63
C GLY A 58 14.55 -11.20 -9.42
N LYS A 59 13.28 -10.93 -9.69
CA LYS A 59 12.67 -9.61 -9.52
C LYS A 59 12.07 -9.50 -8.13
N TYR A 60 12.78 -8.82 -7.24
CA TYR A 60 12.37 -8.67 -5.84
C TYR A 60 12.27 -7.20 -5.46
N TYR A 61 11.37 -6.93 -4.51
CA TYR A 61 11.33 -5.65 -3.82
C TYR A 61 11.20 -5.83 -2.31
N ALA A 62 11.74 -4.89 -1.56
CA ALA A 62 11.53 -4.79 -0.12
C ALA A 62 11.16 -3.36 0.26
N ILE A 63 10.45 -3.21 1.38
CA ILE A 63 10.12 -1.90 1.94
C ILE A 63 11.04 -1.70 3.15
N LYS A 64 11.84 -0.63 3.12
CA LYS A 64 12.78 -0.26 4.19
C LYS A 64 12.81 1.26 4.33
N ASP A 65 12.67 1.74 5.54
CA ASP A 65 12.82 3.17 5.91
C ASP A 65 12.00 4.13 5.02
N GLY A 66 10.73 3.80 4.76
CA GLY A 66 9.84 4.63 3.94
C GLY A 66 10.16 4.60 2.44
N SER A 67 10.96 3.65 1.99
CA SER A 67 11.36 3.50 0.59
C SER A 67 11.17 2.07 0.10
N ILE A 68 11.01 1.92 -1.20
CA ILE A 68 10.97 0.63 -1.90
C ILE A 68 12.37 0.38 -2.47
N LEU A 69 13.02 -0.67 -1.99
CA LEU A 69 14.28 -1.16 -2.53
C LEU A 69 13.99 -2.18 -3.62
N LEU A 70 14.69 -2.06 -4.75
CA LEU A 70 14.52 -2.92 -5.92
C LEU A 70 15.77 -3.75 -6.17
N SER A 71 15.61 -5.02 -6.55
CA SER A 71 16.74 -5.87 -6.97
C SER A 71 17.33 -5.36 -8.30
N GLN A 72 18.61 -5.67 -8.54
CA GLN A 72 19.30 -5.24 -9.76
C GLN A 72 18.61 -5.73 -11.05
N ALA A 73 18.03 -6.93 -11.04
CA ALA A 73 17.26 -7.44 -12.15
C ALA A 73 16.05 -6.55 -12.51
N CYS A 74 15.43 -5.91 -11.52
CA CYS A 74 14.37 -4.94 -11.74
C CYS A 74 14.87 -3.66 -12.41
N VAL A 75 16.04 -3.19 -11.99
CA VAL A 75 16.66 -1.94 -12.49
C VAL A 75 17.15 -2.10 -13.93
N ASN A 76 17.69 -3.26 -14.28
CA ASN A 76 18.24 -3.51 -15.61
C ASN A 76 17.17 -3.59 -16.71
N GLU A 77 15.93 -3.93 -16.37
CA GLU A 77 14.86 -4.15 -17.36
C GLU A 77 14.01 -2.92 -17.64
N SER A 78 13.92 -2.01 -16.70
CA SER A 78 13.06 -0.84 -16.86
C SER A 78 13.54 0.35 -16.02
N ASN A 79 13.53 1.51 -16.62
CA ASN A 79 13.75 2.77 -15.92
C ASN A 79 12.51 3.24 -15.12
N SER A 80 11.41 2.48 -15.15
CA SER A 80 10.17 2.86 -14.48
C SER A 80 9.55 1.67 -13.76
N ALA A 81 9.29 1.85 -12.46
CA ALA A 81 8.49 0.93 -11.66
C ALA A 81 7.10 1.54 -11.43
N GLU A 82 6.05 0.75 -11.64
CA GLU A 82 4.70 1.12 -11.27
C GLU A 82 4.39 0.56 -9.88
N VAL A 83 3.97 1.43 -8.98
CA VAL A 83 3.58 1.06 -7.62
C VAL A 83 2.08 1.21 -7.48
N SER A 84 1.40 0.10 -7.23
CA SER A 84 -0.02 0.11 -6.87
C SER A 84 -0.14 0.13 -5.35
N TYR A 85 -0.91 1.07 -4.82
CA TYR A 85 -1.06 1.24 -3.38
C TYR A 85 -2.47 1.69 -2.99
N ILE A 86 -2.82 1.44 -1.72
CA ILE A 86 -4.01 2.02 -1.11
C ILE A 86 -3.62 3.41 -0.61
N LYS A 87 -4.35 4.42 -1.07
CA LYS A 87 -4.16 5.80 -0.67
C LYS A 87 -4.79 6.06 0.70
N LEU A 88 -4.12 6.82 1.55
CA LEU A 88 -4.76 7.42 2.72
C LEU A 88 -5.79 8.44 2.24
N PRO A 89 -6.99 8.47 2.83
CA PRO A 89 -7.93 9.56 2.60
C PRO A 89 -7.24 10.88 2.93
N GLN A 90 -7.28 11.83 2.02
CA GLN A 90 -6.75 13.16 2.31
C GLN A 90 -7.66 13.85 3.32
N THR A 91 -7.05 14.61 4.24
CA THR A 91 -7.80 15.47 5.14
C THR A 91 -8.50 16.52 4.29
N THR A 92 -9.81 16.45 4.20
CA THR A 92 -10.59 17.42 3.43
C THR A 92 -10.53 18.79 4.12
N THR A 93 -9.86 19.73 3.49
CA THR A 93 -9.91 21.16 3.88
C THR A 93 -11.01 21.91 3.15
N GLY A 94 -11.88 21.20 2.43
CA GLY A 94 -12.94 21.78 1.59
C GLY A 94 -14.21 20.94 1.59
N THR A 95 -15.08 21.23 0.64
CA THR A 95 -16.39 20.59 0.45
C THR A 95 -16.33 19.22 -0.26
N GLU A 96 -15.16 18.83 -0.77
CA GLU A 96 -14.98 17.57 -1.47
C GLU A 96 -14.39 16.51 -0.56
N CYS A 97 -15.05 15.34 -0.50
CA CYS A 97 -14.60 14.18 0.23
C CYS A 97 -14.03 13.15 -0.77
N ASP A 98 -12.76 12.76 -0.62
CA ASP A 98 -12.12 11.75 -1.47
C ASP A 98 -12.70 10.33 -1.32
N LEU A 99 -13.64 10.16 -0.38
CA LEU A 99 -14.29 8.87 -0.19
C LEU A 99 -15.42 8.67 -1.20
N PRO A 100 -15.59 7.44 -1.70
CA PRO A 100 -16.73 7.09 -2.51
C PRO A 100 -18.05 7.52 -1.86
N GLU A 101 -18.98 8.02 -2.65
CA GLU A 101 -20.26 8.59 -2.18
C GLU A 101 -21.02 7.64 -1.25
N TRP A 102 -20.97 6.34 -1.51
CA TRP A 102 -21.61 5.32 -0.68
C TRP A 102 -20.97 5.12 0.71
N LEU A 103 -19.72 5.60 0.94
CA LEU A 103 -19.05 5.60 2.25
C LEU A 103 -19.30 6.88 3.07
N GLN A 104 -19.68 7.96 2.41
CA GLN A 104 -19.85 9.26 3.06
C GLN A 104 -20.85 9.23 4.23
N PRO A 105 -22.04 8.56 4.13
CA PRO A 105 -22.96 8.45 5.26
C PRO A 105 -22.35 7.82 6.50
N LEU A 106 -21.47 6.81 6.33
CA LEU A 106 -20.76 6.18 7.47
C LEU A 106 -19.83 7.15 8.18
N MET A 107 -19.18 8.04 7.45
CA MET A 107 -18.33 9.08 8.04
C MET A 107 -19.15 10.08 8.86
N VAL A 108 -20.35 10.42 8.39
CA VAL A 108 -21.28 11.28 9.14
C VAL A 108 -21.71 10.60 10.44
N ASP A 109 -22.11 9.32 10.37
CA ASP A 109 -22.49 8.55 11.56
C ASP A 109 -21.37 8.49 12.59
N TYR A 110 -20.15 8.24 12.13
CA TYR A 110 -18.95 8.25 13.01
C TYR A 110 -18.73 9.63 13.66
N ALA A 111 -18.79 10.71 12.88
CA ALA A 111 -18.60 12.07 13.37
C ALA A 111 -19.67 12.46 14.39
N VAL A 112 -20.95 12.11 14.12
CA VAL A 112 -22.07 12.35 15.04
C VAL A 112 -21.85 11.57 16.35
N ALA A 113 -21.43 10.30 16.29
CA ALA A 113 -21.14 9.51 17.47
C ALA A 113 -20.03 10.13 18.31
N GLN A 114 -18.96 10.64 17.69
CA GLN A 114 -17.88 11.32 18.41
C GLN A 114 -18.37 12.64 19.04
N GLY A 115 -19.19 13.41 18.33
CA GLY A 115 -19.82 14.62 18.87
C GLY A 115 -20.70 14.32 20.09
N LYS A 116 -21.52 13.24 20.04
CA LYS A 116 -22.36 12.79 21.16
C LYS A 116 -21.53 12.38 22.39
N LYS A 117 -20.37 11.77 22.19
CA LYS A 117 -19.43 11.47 23.29
C LYS A 117 -18.91 12.74 23.96
N GLN A 118 -18.62 13.79 23.18
CA GLN A 118 -18.11 15.06 23.73
C GLN A 118 -19.14 15.78 24.59
N ILE A 119 -20.43 15.63 24.34
CA ILE A 119 -21.53 16.22 25.14
C ILE A 119 -22.11 15.22 26.13
N GLU A 120 -21.34 14.15 26.46
CA GLU A 120 -21.67 13.15 27.49
C GLU A 120 -22.92 12.28 27.20
N GLU A 121 -23.45 12.29 25.97
CA GLU A 121 -24.54 11.43 25.55
C GLU A 121 -24.03 10.01 25.14
N TYR A 122 -23.38 9.32 26.05
CA TYR A 122 -22.65 8.06 25.77
C TYR A 122 -23.55 6.94 25.27
N GLN A 123 -24.79 6.82 25.72
CA GLN A 123 -25.71 5.76 25.28
C GLN A 123 -26.09 5.95 23.81
N VAL A 124 -26.40 7.18 23.42
CA VAL A 124 -26.74 7.53 22.02
C VAL A 124 -25.51 7.32 21.13
N ALA A 125 -24.35 7.78 21.56
CA ALA A 125 -23.09 7.57 20.85
C ALA A 125 -22.80 6.08 20.62
N GLN A 126 -23.06 5.23 21.62
CA GLN A 126 -22.83 3.78 21.53
C GLN A 126 -23.78 3.11 20.54
N LEU A 127 -25.06 3.51 20.50
CA LEU A 127 -26.02 3.00 19.53
C LEU A 127 -25.58 3.34 18.08
N ILE A 128 -25.20 4.59 17.82
CA ILE A 128 -24.71 5.02 16.50
C ILE A 128 -23.43 4.26 16.12
N MET A 129 -22.51 4.08 17.03
CA MET A 129 -21.27 3.33 16.76
C MET A 129 -21.52 1.85 16.48
N ASN A 130 -22.49 1.22 17.15
CA ASN A 130 -22.84 -0.17 16.86
C ASN A 130 -23.44 -0.31 15.45
N ASP A 131 -24.32 0.59 15.05
CA ASP A 131 -24.87 0.61 13.69
C ASP A 131 -23.77 0.86 12.64
N PHE A 132 -22.88 1.81 12.90
CA PHE A 132 -21.70 2.06 12.08
C PHE A 132 -20.85 0.78 11.87
N TYR A 133 -20.52 0.06 12.93
CA TYR A 133 -19.72 -1.16 12.82
C TYR A 133 -20.46 -2.29 12.09
N GLN A 134 -21.77 -2.42 12.27
CA GLN A 134 -22.57 -3.41 11.53
C GLN A 134 -22.56 -3.12 10.03
N ARG A 135 -22.80 -1.87 9.63
CA ARG A 135 -22.75 -1.45 8.22
C ARG A 135 -21.36 -1.60 7.62
N LEU A 136 -20.32 -1.23 8.37
CA LEU A 136 -18.93 -1.38 7.94
C LEU A 136 -18.57 -2.85 7.74
N GLY A 137 -19.01 -3.74 8.66
CA GLY A 137 -18.83 -5.18 8.56
C GLY A 137 -19.52 -5.79 7.34
N ALA A 138 -20.77 -5.38 7.06
CA ALA A 138 -21.50 -5.81 5.87
C ALA A 138 -20.81 -5.38 4.56
N LEU A 139 -20.28 -4.17 4.52
CA LEU A 139 -19.52 -3.66 3.39
C LEU A 139 -18.21 -4.44 3.21
N SER A 140 -17.47 -4.68 4.29
CA SER A 140 -16.23 -5.46 4.27
C SER A 140 -16.44 -6.85 3.68
N GLN A 141 -17.52 -7.55 4.06
CA GLN A 141 -17.87 -8.86 3.52
C GLN A 141 -18.20 -8.79 2.03
N ARG A 142 -18.92 -7.77 1.59
CA ARG A 142 -19.27 -7.55 0.20
C ARG A 142 -18.04 -7.36 -0.70
N TYR A 143 -17.04 -6.62 -0.21
CA TYR A 143 -15.80 -6.37 -0.95
C TYR A 143 -14.78 -7.49 -0.83
N ALA A 144 -14.74 -8.24 0.27
CA ALA A 144 -13.90 -9.43 0.39
C ALA A 144 -14.29 -10.54 -0.60
N GLY A 145 -15.54 -10.58 -1.04
CA GLY A 145 -16.01 -11.50 -2.09
C GLY A 145 -15.51 -11.17 -3.50
N ILE A 146 -15.18 -9.91 -3.77
CA ILE A 146 -14.75 -9.45 -5.11
C ILE A 146 -13.28 -9.79 -5.42
N HIS A 147 -12.46 -9.98 -4.39
CA HIS A 147 -11.03 -10.32 -4.55
C HIS A 147 -10.73 -11.82 -4.59
N LYS A 148 -11.73 -12.68 -4.69
CA LYS A 148 -11.58 -14.14 -4.81
C LYS A 148 -11.83 -14.69 -6.22
N LEU A 149 -11.93 -13.82 -7.22
CA LEU A 149 -12.05 -14.20 -8.64
C LEU A 149 -10.73 -13.97 -9.36
#